data_ae503ab94f0ec15407d2e075a9e0f037
#
_entry.id   ae503ab94f0ec15407d2e075a9e0f037
#
_cell.length_a   1.000
_cell.length_b   1.000
_cell.length_c   1.000
_cell.angle_alpha   90.00
_cell.angle_beta   90.00
_cell.angle_gamma   90.00
#
_symmetry.space_group_name_H-M   'P 1'
#
loop_
_entity.id
_entity.type
_entity.pdbx_description
1 polymer ?
#
loop_
_entity_poly.entity_id
_entity_poly.type
_entity_poly.pdbx_seq_one_letter_code
_entity_poly.pdbx_strand_id
1 'polypeptide(L)'
;KVYILAGVGPLKSSGMARYMRDQVPGMIVQDEYVDRMVAALKGIPKEEKARRREALRSTGIQICIEQIQELREVEGVAGGHIMAIEWEAAIRPIVEGAGLLPRPTMEVMGEDEGVR
;
A
#
# COMPACT_ATOMS: atom_id res chain seq x y z
N LYS A 1 11.66 -13.78 -20.61
CA LYS A 1 10.58 -12.89 -20.22
C LYS A 1 10.79 -12.40 -18.79
N VAL A 2 10.62 -11.12 -18.59
CA VAL A 2 10.82 -10.49 -17.30
C VAL A 2 9.49 -10.07 -16.72
N TYR A 3 9.25 -10.38 -15.46
CA TYR A 3 8.05 -9.94 -14.76
C TYR A 3 8.40 -8.76 -13.86
N ILE A 4 7.65 -7.69 -14.01
CA ILE A 4 7.87 -6.48 -13.22
C ILE A 4 6.90 -6.46 -12.04
N LEU A 5 7.45 -6.34 -10.86
CA LEU A 5 6.65 -6.19 -9.63
C LEU A 5 6.85 -4.77 -9.12
N ALA A 6 5.75 -4.05 -8.99
CA ALA A 6 5.82 -2.69 -8.47
C ALA A 6 5.79 -2.70 -6.96
N GLY A 7 6.69 -1.97 -6.33
CA GLY A 7 6.74 -1.86 -4.89
C GLY A 7 5.77 -0.80 -4.39
N VAL A 8 4.93 -1.17 -3.44
CA VAL A 8 4.01 -0.22 -2.81
C VAL A 8 4.06 -0.41 -1.31
N GLY A 9 3.76 0.62 -0.55
CA GLY A 9 3.75 0.54 0.89
C GLY A 9 2.70 1.44 1.50
N PRO A 10 2.02 0.99 2.56
CA PRO A 10 1.02 1.82 3.21
C PRO A 10 1.67 2.94 4.02
N LEU A 11 1.03 4.10 4.01
CA LEU A 11 1.47 5.24 4.79
C LEU A 11 0.78 5.19 6.14
N LYS A 12 1.56 5.18 7.21
CA LYS A 12 1.03 5.02 8.56
C LYS A 12 0.61 6.34 9.19
N SER A 13 1.23 7.43 8.76
CA SER A 13 0.93 8.76 9.30
C SER A 13 1.33 9.84 8.31
N SER A 14 0.82 11.05 8.52
CA SER A 14 1.21 12.18 7.69
C SER A 14 2.69 12.52 7.88
N GLY A 15 3.20 12.34 9.11
CA GLY A 15 4.62 12.57 9.38
C GLY A 15 5.50 11.60 8.61
N MET A 16 5.11 10.32 8.55
CA MET A 16 5.83 9.33 7.77
C MET A 16 5.80 9.68 6.29
N ALA A 17 4.65 10.12 5.78
CA ALA A 17 4.53 10.48 4.38
C ALA A 17 5.45 11.65 4.03
N ARG A 18 5.51 12.65 4.88
CA ARG A 18 6.41 13.79 4.66
C ARG A 18 7.87 13.38 4.75
N TYR A 19 8.19 12.52 5.71
CA TYR A 19 9.56 12.04 5.87
C TYR A 19 10.01 11.28 4.63
N MET A 20 9.17 10.39 4.12
CA MET A 20 9.50 9.63 2.94
C MET A 20 9.65 10.53 1.71
N ARG A 21 8.82 11.54 1.59
CA ARG A 21 8.90 12.47 0.47
C ARG A 21 10.17 13.30 0.51
N ASP A 22 10.52 13.81 1.71
CA ASP A 22 11.57 14.81 1.84
C ASP A 22 12.95 14.25 2.19
N GLN A 23 13.01 13.13 2.87
CA GLN A 23 14.24 12.64 3.45
C GLN A 23 14.75 11.32 2.90
N VAL A 24 13.92 10.57 2.19
CA VAL A 24 14.35 9.26 1.67
C VAL A 24 14.64 9.38 0.18
N PRO A 25 15.91 9.26 -0.23
CA PRO A 25 16.27 9.33 -1.65
C PRO A 25 15.58 8.23 -2.45
N GLY A 26 15.08 8.58 -3.61
CA GLY A 26 14.43 7.62 -4.48
C GLY A 26 12.97 7.34 -4.18
N MET A 27 12.46 7.86 -3.07
CA MET A 27 11.05 7.71 -2.74
C MET A 27 10.28 8.91 -3.25
N ILE A 28 9.21 8.65 -3.98
CA ILE A 28 8.35 9.70 -4.49
C ILE A 28 7.00 9.57 -3.83
N VAL A 29 6.63 10.56 -3.05
CA VAL A 29 5.31 10.62 -2.42
C VAL A 29 4.65 11.90 -2.90
N GLN A 30 3.57 11.75 -3.64
CA GLN A 30 2.89 12.91 -4.21
C GLN A 30 2.22 13.73 -3.12
N ASP A 31 2.19 15.03 -3.31
CA ASP A 31 1.61 15.94 -2.32
C ASP A 31 0.15 15.61 -2.02
N GLU A 32 -0.61 15.14 -3.01
CA GLU A 32 -2.01 14.79 -2.77
C GLU A 32 -2.18 13.70 -1.72
N TYR A 33 -1.23 12.77 -1.61
CA TYR A 33 -1.32 11.73 -0.60
C TYR A 33 -1.07 12.30 0.80
N VAL A 34 -0.11 13.21 0.91
CA VAL A 34 0.14 13.89 2.18
C VAL A 34 -1.10 14.69 2.57
N ASP A 35 -1.70 15.39 1.60
CA ASP A 35 -2.89 16.20 1.85
C ASP A 35 -4.08 15.34 2.28
N ARG A 36 -4.25 14.17 1.69
CA ARG A 36 -5.30 13.24 2.09
C ARG A 36 -5.09 12.75 3.51
N MET A 37 -3.84 12.47 3.89
CA MET A 37 -3.53 12.03 5.24
C MET A 37 -3.85 13.14 6.25
N VAL A 38 -3.49 14.37 5.93
CA VAL A 38 -3.79 15.52 6.80
C VAL A 38 -5.29 15.76 6.87
N ALA A 39 -5.98 15.67 5.72
CA ALA A 39 -7.42 15.91 5.68
C ALA A 39 -8.19 14.88 6.51
N ALA A 40 -7.67 13.67 6.64
CA ALA A 40 -8.31 12.64 7.45
C ALA A 40 -8.38 13.01 8.92
N LEU A 41 -7.57 13.97 9.36
CA LEU A 41 -7.55 14.42 10.75
C LEU A 41 -8.54 15.55 11.03
N LYS A 42 -9.17 16.11 10.00
CA LYS A 42 -10.10 17.22 10.20
C LYS A 42 -11.29 16.79 11.03
N GLY A 43 -11.65 17.62 11.98
CA GLY A 43 -12.79 17.34 12.84
C GLY A 43 -12.51 16.39 13.99
N ILE A 44 -11.28 15.87 14.10
CA ILE A 44 -10.91 15.00 15.20
C ILE A 44 -10.04 15.79 16.19
N PRO A 45 -10.49 15.98 17.43
CA PRO A 45 -9.72 16.73 18.42
C PRO A 45 -8.35 16.11 18.69
N LYS A 46 -7.38 16.95 18.99
CA LYS A 46 -6.02 16.48 19.25
C LYS A 46 -5.94 15.54 20.42
N GLU A 47 -6.85 15.67 21.38
CA GLU A 47 -6.89 14.83 22.57
C GLU A 47 -7.30 13.39 22.25
N GLU A 48 -8.04 13.19 21.16
CA GLU A 48 -8.49 11.86 20.78
C GLU A 48 -7.44 11.19 19.91
N LYS A 49 -6.31 10.88 20.51
CA LYS A 49 -5.17 10.32 19.79
C LYS A 49 -5.46 9.00 19.10
N ALA A 50 -6.25 8.15 19.74
CA ALA A 50 -6.59 6.85 19.17
C ALA A 50 -7.42 7.01 17.90
N ARG A 51 -8.39 7.93 17.89
CA ARG A 51 -9.20 8.19 16.71
C ARG A 51 -8.36 8.77 15.58
N ARG A 52 -7.44 9.68 15.92
CA ARG A 52 -6.57 10.28 14.91
C ARG A 52 -5.66 9.22 14.28
N ARG A 53 -5.12 8.33 15.11
CA ARG A 53 -4.27 7.27 14.63
C ARG A 53 -5.04 6.33 13.70
N GLU A 54 -6.26 5.97 14.09
CA GLU A 54 -7.08 5.09 13.28
C GLU A 54 -7.44 5.74 11.94
N ALA A 55 -7.77 7.02 11.94
CA ALA A 55 -8.08 7.74 10.72
C ALA A 55 -6.89 7.76 9.77
N LEU A 56 -5.68 7.98 10.29
CA LEU A 56 -4.47 7.97 9.48
C LEU A 56 -4.20 6.57 8.91
N ARG A 57 -4.37 5.54 9.72
CA ARG A 57 -4.13 4.18 9.27
C ARG A 57 -5.12 3.75 8.19
N SER A 58 -6.39 4.06 8.39
CA SER A 58 -7.41 3.74 7.40
C SER A 58 -7.14 4.45 6.08
N THR A 59 -6.76 5.72 6.14
CA THR A 59 -6.46 6.50 4.95
C THR A 59 -5.23 5.95 4.23
N GLY A 60 -4.19 5.60 4.98
CA GLY A 60 -2.98 5.03 4.40
C GLY A 60 -3.23 3.70 3.71
N ILE A 61 -4.06 2.85 4.31
CA ILE A 61 -4.44 1.58 3.71
C ILE A 61 -5.25 1.83 2.43
N GLN A 62 -6.19 2.77 2.48
CA GLN A 62 -7.02 3.07 1.31
C GLN A 62 -6.18 3.60 0.15
N ILE A 63 -5.22 4.49 0.43
CA ILE A 63 -4.32 4.99 -0.59
C ILE A 63 -3.54 3.84 -1.23
N CYS A 64 -3.05 2.91 -0.41
CA CYS A 64 -2.29 1.77 -0.91
C CYS A 64 -3.16 0.88 -1.80
N ILE A 65 -4.42 0.65 -1.39
CA ILE A 65 -5.37 -0.12 -2.19
C ILE A 65 -5.58 0.53 -3.56
N GLU A 66 -5.77 1.84 -3.57
CA GLU A 66 -5.98 2.58 -4.82
C GLU A 66 -4.76 2.48 -5.73
N GLN A 67 -3.57 2.58 -5.16
CA GLN A 67 -2.33 2.45 -5.92
C GLN A 67 -2.22 1.07 -6.57
N ILE A 68 -2.57 0.02 -5.83
CA ILE A 68 -2.54 -1.33 -6.38
C ILE A 68 -3.55 -1.47 -7.51
N GLN A 69 -4.73 -0.92 -7.34
CA GLN A 69 -5.76 -0.98 -8.37
C GLN A 69 -5.32 -0.25 -9.64
N GLU A 70 -4.67 0.89 -9.49
CA GLU A 70 -4.12 1.61 -10.64
C GLU A 70 -3.02 0.81 -11.34
N LEU A 71 -2.15 0.16 -10.57
CA LEU A 71 -1.07 -0.63 -11.13
C LEU A 71 -1.59 -1.84 -11.91
N ARG A 72 -2.74 -2.37 -11.55
CA ARG A 72 -3.33 -3.48 -12.29
C ARG A 72 -3.71 -3.09 -13.70
N GLU A 73 -3.92 -1.80 -13.94
CA GLU A 73 -4.25 -1.29 -15.26
C GLU A 73 -3.02 -0.90 -16.08
N VAL A 74 -1.84 -0.95 -15.47
CA VAL A 74 -0.60 -0.59 -16.17
C VAL A 74 -0.07 -1.81 -16.90
N GLU A 75 0.03 -1.70 -18.22
CA GLU A 75 0.55 -2.78 -19.03
C GLU A 75 2.01 -3.04 -18.68
N GLY A 76 2.37 -4.29 -18.54
CA GLY A 76 3.73 -4.67 -18.21
C GLY A 76 4.00 -4.91 -16.72
N VAL A 77 3.09 -4.50 -15.86
CA VAL A 77 3.24 -4.77 -14.42
C VAL A 77 2.57 -6.10 -14.10
N ALA A 78 3.35 -7.06 -13.65
CA ALA A 78 2.87 -8.40 -13.37
C ALA A 78 2.25 -8.55 -11.99
N GLY A 79 2.63 -7.70 -11.04
CA GLY A 79 2.10 -7.78 -9.69
C GLY A 79 2.69 -6.71 -8.80
N GLY A 80 2.43 -6.82 -7.50
CA GLY A 80 2.89 -5.86 -6.53
C GLY A 80 3.72 -6.51 -5.44
N HIS A 81 4.63 -5.72 -4.88
CA HIS A 81 5.39 -6.12 -3.71
C HIS A 81 5.01 -5.13 -2.61
N ILE A 82 4.27 -5.60 -1.63
CA ILE A 82 3.78 -4.75 -0.54
C ILE A 82 4.80 -4.74 0.59
N MET A 83 5.32 -3.55 0.88
CA MET A 83 6.32 -3.37 1.93
C MET A 83 5.69 -2.60 3.09
N ALA A 84 5.22 -3.33 4.09
CA ALA A 84 4.59 -2.72 5.26
C ALA A 84 5.62 -2.66 6.39
N ILE A 85 6.47 -1.67 6.33
CA ILE A 85 7.57 -1.52 7.30
C ILE A 85 7.02 -1.34 8.71
N GLU A 86 7.32 -2.30 9.56
CA GLU A 86 6.87 -2.32 10.95
C GLU A 86 5.34 -2.18 11.11
N TRP A 87 4.59 -2.65 10.12
CA TRP A 87 3.13 -2.57 10.15
C TRP A 87 2.52 -3.75 9.38
N GLU A 88 2.91 -4.95 9.76
CA GLU A 88 2.46 -6.16 9.07
C GLU A 88 0.95 -6.35 9.12
N ALA A 89 0.32 -5.83 10.16
CA ALA A 89 -1.13 -5.94 10.30
C ALA A 89 -1.90 -5.24 9.18
N ALA A 90 -1.26 -4.33 8.44
CA ALA A 90 -1.91 -3.65 7.34
C ALA A 90 -2.01 -4.52 6.08
N ILE A 91 -1.23 -5.57 5.98
CA ILE A 91 -1.17 -6.36 4.74
C ILE A 91 -2.50 -7.01 4.40
N ARG A 92 -3.14 -7.64 5.38
CA ARG A 92 -4.40 -8.32 5.10
C ARG A 92 -5.50 -7.38 4.62
N PRO A 93 -5.77 -6.26 5.28
CA PRO A 93 -6.76 -5.31 4.77
C PRO A 93 -6.45 -4.82 3.36
N ILE A 94 -5.16 -4.63 3.04
CA ILE A 94 -4.75 -4.16 1.72
C ILE A 94 -5.03 -5.22 0.66
N VAL A 95 -4.61 -6.46 0.89
CA VAL A 95 -4.80 -7.50 -0.13
C VAL A 95 -6.27 -7.85 -0.31
N GLU A 96 -7.05 -7.80 0.75
CA GLU A 96 -8.49 -8.04 0.65
C GLU A 96 -9.18 -6.89 -0.08
N GLY A 97 -8.85 -5.65 0.30
CA GLY A 97 -9.46 -4.47 -0.32
C GLY A 97 -9.08 -4.29 -1.78
N ALA A 98 -7.88 -4.69 -2.15
CA ALA A 98 -7.44 -4.59 -3.53
C ALA A 98 -7.88 -5.76 -4.40
N GLY A 99 -8.55 -6.75 -3.83
CA GLY A 99 -9.03 -7.89 -4.60
C GLY A 99 -7.94 -8.86 -5.02
N LEU A 100 -6.88 -8.96 -4.22
CA LEU A 100 -5.76 -9.83 -4.55
C LEU A 100 -5.89 -11.26 -4.01
N LEU A 101 -6.93 -11.54 -3.27
CA LEU A 101 -7.18 -12.88 -2.76
C LEU A 101 -8.31 -13.53 -3.54
N PRO A 102 -8.25 -14.83 -3.76
CA PRO A 102 -7.16 -15.72 -3.37
C PRO A 102 -5.94 -15.52 -4.25
N ARG A 103 -4.79 -15.92 -3.72
CA ARG A 103 -3.55 -15.84 -4.48
C ARG A 103 -3.61 -16.82 -5.66
N PRO A 104 -2.94 -16.49 -6.77
CA PRO A 104 -2.85 -17.43 -7.87
C PRO A 104 -2.22 -18.73 -7.41
N THR A 105 -2.75 -19.84 -7.90
CA THR A 105 -2.20 -21.14 -7.51
C THR A 105 -1.04 -21.49 -8.42
N MET A 106 -0.15 -22.30 -7.90
CA MET A 106 0.97 -22.80 -8.67
C MET A 106 0.64 -24.06 -9.42
N GLU A 107 -0.59 -24.54 -9.26
CA GLU A 107 -0.98 -25.78 -9.83
C GLU A 107 -0.73 -25.86 -11.34
N VAL A 108 -1.09 -24.84 -12.06
CA VAL A 108 -0.88 -24.81 -13.49
C VAL A 108 0.59 -24.84 -13.86
N MET A 109 1.40 -24.11 -13.13
CA MET A 109 2.81 -24.10 -13.39
C MET A 109 3.47 -25.35 -12.90
N GLY A 110 3.01 -25.82 -11.78
CA GLY A 110 3.59 -26.96 -11.15
C GLY A 110 3.49 -28.21 -11.96
N GLU A 111 2.44 -28.33 -12.71
CA GLU A 111 2.30 -29.50 -13.52
C GLU A 111 3.30 -29.55 -14.59
N ASP A 112 3.71 -28.42 -15.06
CA ASP A 112 4.54 -28.41 -16.18
C ASP A 112 5.91 -28.84 -15.91
N GLU A 113 6.43 -28.69 -14.80
CA GLU A 113 7.76 -28.92 -14.71
C GLU A 113 8.31 -29.12 -13.50
N GLY A 114 7.57 -29.39 -12.67
CA GLY A 114 8.14 -29.59 -11.45
C GLY A 114 8.86 -28.39 -11.00
N VAL A 115 8.38 -27.36 -11.32
CA VAL A 115 9.02 -26.19 -10.99
C VAL A 115 8.88 -25.90 -9.58
N ARG A 116 8.77 -26.57 -8.86
CA ARG A 116 8.62 -26.32 -7.49
C ARG A 116 9.87 -26.12 -6.75
#